data_4de372274168fdfb61e11872cf72d32d
#
_entry.id   4de372274168fdfb61e11872cf72d32d
#
_cell.length_a   1.000
_cell.length_b   1.000
_cell.length_c   1.000
_cell.angle_alpha   90.00
_cell.angle_beta   90.00
_cell.angle_gamma   90.00
#
_symmetry.space_group_name_H-M   'P 1'
#
loop_
_entity.id
_entity.type
_entity.pdbx_description
1 polymer ?
#
loop_
_entity_poly.entity_id
_entity_poly.type
_entity_poly.pdbx_seq_one_letter_code
_entity_poly.pdbx_strand_id
1 'polypeptide(L)'
;RLAGVTRMSPVAPVDALLAASLLDECIATVGGQASIHVCATDVPWKTLARTSFSAISVDAAKLTAADLDGIGEWVEAGRTIMLGVLPGVAPDRPVPVEKVAAAAASVTDRLGFPRAVLRERVGLTPACGLAGATEKWARTALALLRKAADGIAQDPDAA
;
A
#
# COMPACT_ATOMS: atom_id res chain seq x y z
N ARG A 1 2.74 2.66 16.62
CA ARG A 1 2.72 3.50 17.85
C ARG A 1 2.04 4.86 17.65
N LEU A 2 1.89 5.34 16.43
CA LEU A 2 1.21 6.63 16.18
C LEU A 2 -0.24 6.64 16.72
N ALA A 3 -0.93 5.52 16.67
CA ALA A 3 -2.27 5.36 17.23
C ALA A 3 -2.31 5.15 18.76
N GLY A 4 -1.17 5.15 19.44
CA GLY A 4 -1.09 4.96 20.89
C GLY A 4 -1.43 3.56 21.40
N VAL A 5 -1.53 2.56 20.51
CA VAL A 5 -1.92 1.20 20.87
C VAL A 5 -0.73 0.26 20.78
N THR A 6 -0.44 -0.44 21.86
CA THR A 6 0.47 -1.60 21.86
C THR A 6 -0.21 -2.79 22.56
N ARG A 7 0.20 -4.01 22.23
CA ARG A 7 -0.33 -5.21 22.90
C ARG A 7 0.02 -5.30 24.39
N MET A 8 1.08 -4.61 24.83
CA MET A 8 1.62 -4.76 26.19
C MET A 8 1.36 -3.56 27.09
N SER A 9 1.21 -2.36 26.54
CA SER A 9 0.92 -1.16 27.33
C SER A 9 0.31 -0.09 26.44
N PRO A 10 -0.73 0.61 26.88
CA PRO A 10 -1.19 1.81 26.22
C PRO A 10 -0.08 2.88 26.31
N VAL A 11 0.24 3.49 25.19
CA VAL A 11 1.17 4.62 25.10
C VAL A 11 0.36 5.81 24.62
N ALA A 12 0.61 6.99 25.15
CA ALA A 12 -0.03 8.19 24.66
C ALA A 12 0.20 8.33 23.14
N PRO A 13 -0.83 8.62 22.34
CA PRO A 13 -0.66 8.86 20.92
C PRO A 13 0.23 10.09 20.71
N VAL A 14 1.02 10.06 19.66
CA VAL A 14 1.80 11.24 19.24
C VAL A 14 0.85 12.19 18.53
N ASP A 15 0.96 13.48 18.82
CA ASP A 15 0.22 14.51 18.09
C ASP A 15 0.46 14.40 16.58
N ALA A 16 -0.60 14.54 15.78
CA ALA A 16 -0.54 14.29 14.34
C ALA A 16 0.37 15.29 13.60
N LEU A 17 0.44 16.54 14.04
CA LEU A 17 1.30 17.55 13.43
C LEU A 17 2.77 17.28 13.78
N LEU A 18 3.04 16.95 15.04
CA LEU A 18 4.38 16.58 15.48
C LEU A 18 4.84 15.30 14.75
N ALA A 19 3.97 14.29 14.62
CA ALA A 19 4.29 13.07 13.91
C ALA A 19 4.62 13.34 12.44
N ALA A 20 3.85 14.17 11.75
CA ALA A 20 4.12 14.56 10.37
C ALA A 20 5.45 15.30 10.22
N SER A 21 5.74 16.25 11.11
CA SER A 21 7.02 16.99 11.12
C SER A 21 8.22 16.07 11.29
N LEU A 22 8.17 15.14 12.25
CA LEU A 22 9.25 14.19 12.48
C LEU A 22 9.46 13.23 11.30
N LEU A 23 8.38 12.82 10.63
CA LEU A 23 8.47 12.00 9.43
C LEU A 23 9.12 12.78 8.29
N ASP A 24 8.76 14.06 8.10
CA ASP A 24 9.37 14.89 7.06
C ASP A 24 10.84 15.20 7.33
N GLU A 25 11.24 15.38 8.59
CA GLU A 25 12.66 15.47 8.97
C GLU A 25 13.43 14.19 8.56
N CYS A 26 12.83 13.00 8.78
CA CYS A 26 13.43 11.75 8.33
C CYS A 26 13.56 11.69 6.80
N ILE A 27 12.52 12.12 6.06
CA ILE A 27 12.55 12.15 4.59
C ILE A 27 13.66 13.08 4.10
N ALA A 28 13.80 14.26 4.70
CA ALA A 28 14.82 15.22 4.32
C ALA A 28 16.25 14.69 4.48
N THR A 29 16.49 13.79 5.46
CA THR A 29 17.82 13.18 5.67
C THR A 29 18.17 12.14 4.60
N VAL A 30 17.15 11.47 4.01
CA VAL A 30 17.35 10.44 2.99
C VAL A 30 17.66 11.04 1.63
N GLY A 31 17.09 12.19 1.33
CA GLY A 31 17.15 12.84 0.02
C GLY A 31 16.34 12.09 -1.06
N GLY A 32 15.64 12.83 -1.91
CA GLY A 32 14.85 12.27 -3.00
C GLY A 32 13.43 11.83 -2.59
N GLN A 33 12.84 10.95 -3.37
CA GLN A 33 11.49 10.44 -3.13
C GLN A 33 11.48 9.36 -2.04
N ALA A 34 10.56 9.47 -1.09
CA ALA A 34 10.38 8.50 -0.03
C ALA A 34 8.98 7.88 -0.09
N SER A 35 8.90 6.61 0.30
CA SER A 35 7.65 5.88 0.48
C SER A 35 7.53 5.37 1.91
N ILE A 36 6.30 5.20 2.38
CA ILE A 36 6.03 4.62 3.69
C ILE A 36 5.22 3.32 3.54
N HIS A 37 5.50 2.34 4.40
CA HIS A 37 4.73 1.09 4.46
C HIS A 37 3.91 1.02 5.73
N VAL A 38 2.59 0.78 5.58
CA VAL A 38 1.64 0.59 6.68
C VAL A 38 0.82 -0.67 6.43
N CYS A 39 1.17 -1.76 7.09
CA CYS A 39 0.44 -3.04 6.99
C CYS A 39 -0.46 -3.31 8.21
N ALA A 40 -0.67 -2.32 9.07
CA ALA A 40 -1.63 -2.38 10.16
C ALA A 40 -3.02 -1.93 9.71
N THR A 41 -4.04 -2.21 10.52
CA THR A 41 -5.35 -1.56 10.43
C THR A 41 -5.25 -0.10 10.87
N ASP A 42 -6.26 0.70 10.58
CA ASP A 42 -6.36 2.10 11.00
C ASP A 42 -5.20 2.96 10.49
N VAL A 43 -5.02 2.97 9.18
CA VAL A 43 -3.99 3.81 8.52
C VAL A 43 -4.21 5.28 8.90
N PRO A 44 -3.18 5.99 9.42
CA PRO A 44 -3.34 7.36 9.90
C PRO A 44 -3.33 8.38 8.74
N TRP A 45 -4.31 8.30 7.84
CA TRP A 45 -4.40 9.09 6.60
C TRP A 45 -4.24 10.59 6.85
N LYS A 46 -4.90 11.14 7.87
CA LYS A 46 -4.83 12.57 8.22
C LYS A 46 -3.42 13.03 8.59
N THR A 47 -2.63 12.17 9.20
CA THR A 47 -1.22 12.45 9.51
C THR A 47 -0.38 12.33 8.25
N LEU A 48 -0.55 11.24 7.49
CA LEU A 48 0.24 10.96 6.30
C LEU A 48 -0.03 11.96 5.17
N ALA A 49 -1.25 12.46 5.03
CA ALA A 49 -1.60 13.50 4.07
C ALA A 49 -0.77 14.79 4.26
N ARG A 50 -0.26 15.04 5.46
CA ARG A 50 0.56 16.21 5.82
C ARG A 50 2.06 16.01 5.59
N THR A 51 2.48 14.79 5.20
CA THR A 51 3.88 14.45 4.94
C THR A 51 4.24 14.59 3.47
N SER A 52 5.52 14.68 3.18
CA SER A 52 6.07 14.74 1.83
C SER A 52 6.34 13.36 1.20
N PHE A 53 5.82 12.26 1.77
CA PHE A 53 5.88 10.96 1.10
C PHE A 53 5.23 10.99 -0.27
N SER A 54 5.93 10.48 -1.28
CA SER A 54 5.42 10.37 -2.65
C SER A 54 4.57 9.12 -2.88
N ALA A 55 4.75 8.10 -2.05
CA ALA A 55 4.02 6.84 -2.12
C ALA A 55 3.73 6.26 -0.73
N ILE A 56 2.62 5.53 -0.65
CA ILE A 56 2.28 4.69 0.51
C ILE A 56 2.05 3.25 0.06
N SER A 57 2.55 2.28 0.82
CA SER A 57 2.24 0.86 0.66
C SER A 57 1.33 0.38 1.78
N VAL A 58 0.23 -0.27 1.44
CA VAL A 58 -0.77 -0.77 2.38
C VAL A 58 -1.13 -2.22 2.10
N ASP A 59 -1.56 -2.96 3.12
CA ASP A 59 -2.11 -4.30 2.98
C ASP A 59 -3.56 -4.22 2.47
N ALA A 60 -3.79 -4.56 1.20
CA ALA A 60 -5.11 -4.44 0.57
C ALA A 60 -6.20 -5.29 1.25
N ALA A 61 -5.81 -6.40 1.90
CA ALA A 61 -6.75 -7.27 2.61
C ALA A 61 -7.24 -6.68 3.95
N LYS A 62 -6.57 -5.65 4.45
CA LYS A 62 -6.93 -4.99 5.72
C LYS A 62 -7.66 -3.67 5.54
N LEU A 63 -7.83 -3.21 4.30
CA LEU A 63 -8.50 -1.96 4.01
C LEU A 63 -9.97 -2.02 4.40
N THR A 64 -10.40 -1.02 5.13
CA THR A 64 -11.79 -0.79 5.54
C THR A 64 -12.46 0.24 4.62
N ALA A 65 -13.76 0.48 4.80
CA ALA A 65 -14.45 1.55 4.07
C ALA A 65 -13.87 2.94 4.40
N ALA A 66 -13.46 3.16 5.66
CA ALA A 66 -12.84 4.43 6.06
C ALA A 66 -11.46 4.67 5.42
N ASP A 67 -10.74 3.61 5.04
CA ASP A 67 -9.46 3.74 4.34
C ASP A 67 -9.64 4.15 2.89
N LEU A 68 -10.79 3.88 2.28
CA LEU A 68 -11.04 4.26 0.88
C LEU A 68 -11.03 5.78 0.69
N ASP A 69 -11.62 6.53 1.63
CA ASP A 69 -11.59 8.00 1.57
C ASP A 69 -10.14 8.50 1.60
N GLY A 70 -9.33 7.96 2.51
CA GLY A 70 -7.91 8.30 2.61
C GLY A 70 -7.10 7.93 1.38
N ILE A 71 -7.40 6.79 0.73
CA ILE A 71 -6.77 6.39 -0.54
C ILE A 71 -7.20 7.34 -1.65
N GLY A 72 -8.49 7.68 -1.72
CA GLY A 72 -9.03 8.63 -2.70
C GLY A 72 -8.29 9.96 -2.65
N GLU A 73 -8.26 10.60 -1.47
CA GLU A 73 -7.54 11.85 -1.24
C GLU A 73 -6.05 11.76 -1.58
N TRP A 74 -5.41 10.62 -1.26
CA TRP A 74 -3.99 10.38 -1.55
C TRP A 74 -3.70 10.35 -3.04
N VAL A 75 -4.51 9.62 -3.79
CA VAL A 75 -4.36 9.47 -5.26
C VAL A 75 -4.73 10.76 -5.98
N GLU A 76 -5.79 11.46 -5.56
CA GLU A 76 -6.20 12.77 -6.10
C GLU A 76 -5.12 13.84 -5.88
N ALA A 77 -4.37 13.75 -4.78
CA ALA A 77 -3.19 14.59 -4.54
C ALA A 77 -1.99 14.25 -5.46
N GLY A 78 -2.16 13.34 -6.43
CA GLY A 78 -1.12 12.94 -7.39
C GLY A 78 -0.08 11.99 -6.83
N ARG A 79 -0.31 11.38 -5.66
CA ARG A 79 0.61 10.45 -5.01
C ARG A 79 0.33 9.01 -5.43
N THR A 80 1.32 8.13 -5.25
CA THR A 80 1.21 6.71 -5.61
C THR A 80 0.72 5.89 -4.42
N ILE A 81 -0.23 4.97 -4.68
CA ILE A 81 -0.61 3.91 -3.75
C ILE A 81 0.01 2.59 -4.20
N MET A 82 0.69 1.89 -3.30
CA MET A 82 1.19 0.53 -3.52
C MET A 82 0.31 -0.45 -2.76
N LEU A 83 -0.43 -1.28 -3.49
CA LEU A 83 -1.38 -2.24 -2.95
C LEU A 83 -0.70 -3.57 -2.68
N GLY A 84 -0.68 -3.98 -1.42
CA GLY A 84 -0.20 -5.27 -0.98
C GLY A 84 -1.24 -6.35 -1.25
N VAL A 85 -1.19 -6.94 -2.44
CA VAL A 85 -2.21 -7.89 -2.95
C VAL A 85 -1.81 -9.36 -2.85
N LEU A 86 -0.58 -9.65 -2.42
CA LEU A 86 -0.11 -11.00 -2.18
C LEU A 86 0.36 -11.18 -0.74
N PRO A 87 0.11 -12.34 -0.11
CA PRO A 87 0.57 -12.60 1.26
C PRO A 87 2.10 -12.66 1.35
N GLY A 88 2.66 -12.26 2.50
CA GLY A 88 4.10 -12.32 2.76
C GLY A 88 4.65 -13.74 2.87
N VAL A 89 3.79 -14.74 3.10
CA VAL A 89 4.14 -16.18 3.15
C VAL A 89 3.35 -16.94 2.10
N ALA A 90 3.85 -18.11 1.68
CA ALA A 90 3.19 -18.91 0.66
C ALA A 90 1.78 -19.30 1.10
N PRO A 91 0.75 -19.04 0.28
CA PRO A 91 -0.60 -19.55 0.54
C PRO A 91 -0.68 -21.05 0.22
N ASP A 92 -1.67 -21.73 0.79
CA ASP A 92 -1.90 -23.18 0.56
C ASP A 92 -2.23 -23.53 -0.88
N ARG A 93 -2.76 -22.55 -1.64
CA ARG A 93 -3.14 -22.74 -3.04
C ARG A 93 -2.42 -21.72 -3.92
N PRO A 94 -2.01 -22.12 -5.15
CA PRO A 94 -1.44 -21.18 -6.11
C PRO A 94 -2.38 -20.01 -6.38
N VAL A 95 -1.81 -18.82 -6.50
CA VAL A 95 -2.55 -17.59 -6.83
C VAL A 95 -2.41 -17.35 -8.33
N PRO A 96 -3.52 -17.36 -9.11
CA PRO A 96 -3.50 -16.94 -10.50
C PRO A 96 -3.15 -15.46 -10.65
N VAL A 97 -2.44 -15.10 -11.72
CA VAL A 97 -2.02 -13.71 -11.96
C VAL A 97 -3.21 -12.78 -12.15
N GLU A 98 -4.29 -13.27 -12.72
CA GLU A 98 -5.54 -12.55 -12.95
C GLU A 98 -6.18 -12.12 -11.61
N LYS A 99 -6.06 -12.95 -10.57
CA LYS A 99 -6.54 -12.59 -9.23
C LYS A 99 -5.71 -11.48 -8.60
N VAL A 100 -4.42 -11.41 -8.92
CA VAL A 100 -3.54 -10.34 -8.43
C VAL A 100 -3.93 -9.00 -9.06
N ALA A 101 -4.16 -8.97 -10.37
CA ALA A 101 -4.63 -7.79 -11.09
C ALA A 101 -6.03 -7.37 -10.63
N ALA A 102 -6.98 -8.30 -10.55
CA ALA A 102 -8.34 -8.04 -10.10
C ALA A 102 -8.41 -7.51 -8.66
N ALA A 103 -7.51 -7.95 -7.78
CA ALA A 103 -7.45 -7.43 -6.40
C ALA A 103 -7.09 -5.94 -6.37
N ALA A 104 -6.17 -5.50 -7.23
CA ALA A 104 -5.82 -4.09 -7.35
C ALA A 104 -6.96 -3.28 -7.99
N ALA A 105 -7.52 -3.79 -9.09
CA ALA A 105 -8.65 -3.19 -9.78
C ALA A 105 -9.86 -2.97 -8.87
N SER A 106 -10.17 -3.96 -8.02
CA SER A 106 -11.27 -3.89 -7.06
C SER A 106 -11.15 -2.68 -6.10
N VAL A 107 -9.95 -2.24 -5.74
CA VAL A 107 -9.77 -1.06 -4.89
C VAL A 107 -10.11 0.22 -5.67
N THR A 108 -9.60 0.36 -6.89
CA THR A 108 -9.88 1.54 -7.73
C THR A 108 -11.34 1.61 -8.16
N ASP A 109 -11.97 0.46 -8.46
CA ASP A 109 -13.39 0.39 -8.80
C ASP A 109 -14.30 0.85 -7.65
N ARG A 110 -13.98 0.44 -6.42
CA ARG A 110 -14.71 0.88 -5.21
C ARG A 110 -14.60 2.38 -4.98
N LEU A 111 -13.53 3.02 -5.47
CA LEU A 111 -13.31 4.46 -5.42
C LEU A 111 -13.93 5.20 -6.59
N GLY A 112 -14.45 4.49 -7.59
CA GLY A 112 -14.98 5.08 -8.81
C GLY A 112 -13.92 5.72 -9.72
N PHE A 113 -12.66 5.38 -9.55
CA PHE A 113 -11.59 5.88 -10.41
C PHE A 113 -11.62 5.22 -11.81
N PRO A 114 -11.29 5.97 -12.86
CA PRO A 114 -11.09 5.37 -14.17
C PRO A 114 -9.91 4.39 -14.15
N ARG A 115 -9.99 3.32 -14.93
CA ARG A 115 -8.97 2.26 -14.98
C ARG A 115 -7.56 2.78 -15.31
N ALA A 116 -7.43 3.91 -16.00
CA ALA A 116 -6.15 4.56 -16.26
C ALA A 116 -5.35 4.83 -14.97
N VAL A 117 -6.02 5.08 -13.84
CA VAL A 117 -5.38 5.30 -12.53
C VAL A 117 -4.57 4.09 -12.08
N LEU A 118 -5.00 2.85 -12.41
CA LEU A 118 -4.22 1.64 -12.13
C LEU A 118 -2.81 1.72 -12.70
N ARG A 119 -2.69 2.17 -13.94
CA ARG A 119 -1.40 2.30 -14.62
C ARG A 119 -0.57 3.47 -14.08
N GLU A 120 -1.21 4.56 -13.73
CA GLU A 120 -0.53 5.82 -13.44
C GLU A 120 -0.15 5.98 -11.98
N ARG A 121 -0.96 5.43 -11.06
CA ARG A 121 -0.88 5.73 -9.63
C ARG A 121 -0.89 4.51 -8.73
N VAL A 122 -1.00 3.29 -9.28
CA VAL A 122 -1.08 2.08 -8.47
C VAL A 122 0.12 1.19 -8.73
N GLY A 123 0.86 0.88 -7.66
CA GLY A 123 1.89 -0.16 -7.66
C GLY A 123 1.39 -1.45 -6.99
N LEU A 124 1.97 -2.58 -7.32
CA LEU A 124 1.66 -3.87 -6.70
C LEU A 124 2.81 -4.34 -5.82
N THR A 125 2.50 -4.75 -4.60
CA THR A 125 3.49 -5.24 -3.64
C THR A 125 2.99 -6.48 -2.91
N PRO A 126 3.88 -7.23 -2.21
CA PRO A 126 3.43 -8.10 -1.13
C PRO A 126 2.76 -7.27 -0.03
N ALA A 127 1.82 -7.88 0.71
CA ALA A 127 1.09 -7.23 1.81
C ALA A 127 2.01 -6.72 2.93
N CYS A 128 3.17 -7.34 3.08
CA CYS A 128 4.22 -6.95 4.04
C CYS A 128 5.58 -7.46 3.55
N GLY A 129 6.64 -7.25 4.37
CA GLY A 129 7.96 -7.77 4.10
C GLY A 129 7.99 -9.30 3.95
N LEU A 130 8.94 -9.81 3.16
CA LEU A 130 9.09 -11.24 2.85
C LEU A 130 10.06 -11.96 3.82
N ALA A 131 10.38 -11.39 4.98
CA ALA A 131 11.32 -11.98 5.92
C ALA A 131 10.92 -13.39 6.44
N GLY A 132 9.61 -13.68 6.50
CA GLY A 132 9.07 -15.00 6.85
C GLY A 132 8.82 -15.92 5.64
N ALA A 133 9.14 -15.49 4.44
CA ALA A 133 8.94 -16.27 3.22
C ALA A 133 10.06 -17.28 2.99
N THR A 134 9.73 -18.40 2.32
CA THR A 134 10.77 -19.21 1.68
C THR A 134 11.31 -18.46 0.47
N GLU A 135 12.55 -18.71 0.08
CA GLU A 135 13.14 -18.12 -1.13
C GLU A 135 12.29 -18.40 -2.37
N LYS A 136 11.77 -19.63 -2.48
CA LYS A 136 10.87 -20.03 -3.57
C LYS A 136 9.64 -19.13 -3.64
N TRP A 137 8.98 -18.89 -2.49
CA TRP A 137 7.80 -18.05 -2.46
C TRP A 137 8.15 -16.59 -2.76
N ALA A 138 9.21 -16.07 -2.19
CA ALA A 138 9.63 -14.70 -2.45
C ALA A 138 9.84 -14.44 -3.96
N ARG A 139 10.56 -15.34 -4.65
CA ARG A 139 10.74 -15.26 -6.11
C ARG A 139 9.41 -15.37 -6.88
N THR A 140 8.54 -16.30 -6.46
CA THR A 140 7.23 -16.49 -7.08
C THR A 140 6.34 -15.26 -6.90
N ALA A 141 6.25 -14.72 -5.69
CA ALA A 141 5.44 -13.54 -5.40
C ALA A 141 5.89 -12.33 -6.23
N LEU A 142 7.19 -12.05 -6.28
CA LEU A 142 7.72 -10.94 -7.07
C LEU A 142 7.47 -11.14 -8.58
N ALA A 143 7.59 -12.37 -9.09
CA ALA A 143 7.30 -12.67 -10.49
C ALA A 143 5.80 -12.49 -10.82
N LEU A 144 4.91 -12.91 -9.93
CA LEU A 144 3.45 -12.74 -10.11
C LEU A 144 3.07 -11.25 -10.09
N LEU A 145 3.62 -10.47 -9.13
CA LEU A 145 3.36 -9.04 -9.04
C LEU A 145 3.83 -8.31 -10.29
N ARG A 146 5.04 -8.64 -10.78
CA ARG A 146 5.55 -8.05 -12.02
C ARG A 146 4.65 -8.39 -13.20
N LYS A 147 4.28 -9.67 -13.38
CA LYS A 147 3.41 -10.09 -14.49
C LYS A 147 2.04 -9.41 -14.44
N ALA A 148 1.45 -9.26 -13.25
CA ALA A 148 0.18 -8.55 -13.09
C ALA A 148 0.33 -7.05 -13.39
N ALA A 149 1.41 -6.41 -12.91
CA ALA A 149 1.69 -5.01 -13.21
C ALA A 149 1.93 -4.74 -14.69
N ASP A 150 2.68 -5.63 -15.37
CA ASP A 150 2.90 -5.56 -16.82
C ASP A 150 1.58 -5.68 -17.60
N GLY A 151 0.69 -6.60 -17.18
CA GLY A 151 -0.65 -6.75 -17.75
C GLY A 151 -1.49 -5.47 -17.60
N ILE A 152 -1.56 -4.92 -16.39
CA ILE A 152 -2.27 -3.65 -16.10
C ILE A 152 -1.67 -2.49 -16.91
N ALA A 153 -0.36 -2.43 -17.05
CA ALA A 153 0.29 -1.37 -17.83
C ALA A 153 -0.05 -1.44 -19.32
N GLN A 154 -0.24 -2.65 -19.86
CA GLN A 154 -0.64 -2.87 -21.26
C GLN A 154 -2.12 -2.61 -21.48
N ASP A 155 -2.97 -3.16 -20.63
CA ASP A 155 -4.43 -3.04 -20.73
C ASP A 155 -5.05 -2.98 -19.31
N PRO A 156 -5.24 -1.79 -18.74
CA PRO A 156 -5.86 -1.65 -17.42
C PRO A 156 -7.34 -2.05 -17.39
N ASP A 157 -8.02 -2.09 -18.54
CA ASP A 157 -9.43 -2.46 -18.62
C ASP A 157 -9.63 -3.99 -18.59
N ALA A 158 -8.59 -4.77 -18.87
CA ALA A 158 -8.60 -6.22 -18.76
C ALA A 158 -8.33 -6.76 -17.33
N ALA A 159 -8.09 -5.89 -16.34
CA ALA A 159 -7.75 -6.28 -14.97
C ALA A 159 -8.98 -6.58 -14.09
#